data_fb78a3937ac7f2e610493d746596268d
#
_entry.id   fb78a3937ac7f2e610493d746596268d
#
_cell.length_a   1.000
_cell.length_b   1.000
_cell.length_c   1.000
_cell.angle_alpha   90.00
_cell.angle_beta   90.00
_cell.angle_gamma   90.00
#
_symmetry.space_group_name_H-M   'P 1'
#
loop_
_entity.id
_entity.type
_entity.pdbx_description
1 polymer ?
#
loop_
_entity_poly.entity_id
_entity_poly.type
_entity_poly.pdbx_seq_one_letter_code
_entity_poly.pdbx_strand_id
1 'polypeptide(L)'
;MLDAPEIFLLIDLNTLFACKPYEWLEFSPMGRCFVPEAVHQELEAWAGHRSDTAESKIAREYCRLMLEGDWYLARSPIHADTQRPFTRRARLAIDVRNSAESLAQSSPRQLVVVVSNDRALLQQLHALRLDNLTGVPVSTFLTWSRTKRQPPVVIQHVRSMQSHSLQVLSAGNHRHLRPFLTSNYPKFSSQPVYQSTWRDRVLPLLPLILILSGLTLGWCFAQPFIQQLPSTSEQNQ
;
A
#
# COMPACT_ATOMS: atom_id res chain seq x y z
N MET A 1 10.99 -29.30 9.43
CA MET A 1 11.24 -28.62 8.13
C MET A 1 11.02 -27.15 8.39
N LEU A 2 11.99 -26.26 8.12
CA LEU A 2 11.74 -24.82 8.18
C LEU A 2 10.93 -24.46 6.94
N ASP A 3 9.77 -23.85 7.14
CA ASP A 3 8.95 -23.37 6.03
C ASP A 3 9.71 -22.28 5.27
N ALA A 4 9.51 -22.23 3.96
CA ALA A 4 10.06 -21.15 3.15
C ALA A 4 9.49 -19.81 3.64
N PRO A 5 10.31 -18.72 3.68
CA PRO A 5 9.81 -17.43 4.08
C PRO A 5 8.67 -16.98 3.15
N GLU A 6 7.63 -16.44 3.73
CA GLU A 6 6.55 -15.80 2.96
C GLU A 6 7.14 -14.61 2.20
N ILE A 7 6.69 -14.41 0.97
CA ILE A 7 7.14 -13.31 0.11
C ILE A 7 6.16 -12.15 0.21
N PHE A 8 6.69 -10.97 0.51
CA PHE A 8 5.99 -9.69 0.45
C PHE A 8 6.44 -8.94 -0.79
N LEU A 9 5.52 -8.66 -1.69
CA LEU A 9 5.77 -7.94 -2.94
C LEU A 9 5.46 -6.46 -2.72
N LEU A 10 6.45 -5.59 -2.77
CA LEU A 10 6.23 -4.14 -2.72
C LEU A 10 6.21 -3.59 -4.14
N ILE A 11 5.05 -3.11 -4.57
CA ILE A 11 4.79 -2.67 -5.94
C ILE A 11 4.93 -1.15 -6.02
N ASP A 12 5.84 -0.66 -6.86
CA ASP A 12 6.00 0.76 -7.08
C ASP A 12 5.08 1.29 -8.19
N LEU A 13 5.02 2.62 -8.33
CA LEU A 13 4.22 3.30 -9.33
C LEU A 13 4.59 2.88 -10.77
N ASN A 14 5.89 2.76 -11.06
CA ASN A 14 6.36 2.39 -12.40
C ASN A 14 5.92 0.98 -12.79
N THR A 15 5.81 0.09 -11.82
CA THR A 15 5.33 -1.27 -12.04
C THR A 15 3.85 -1.28 -12.44
N LEU A 16 3.02 -0.51 -11.75
CA LEU A 16 1.60 -0.41 -12.07
C LEU A 16 1.36 0.14 -13.47
N PHE A 17 2.16 1.13 -13.90
CA PHE A 17 2.07 1.68 -15.26
C PHE A 17 2.67 0.79 -16.33
N ALA A 18 3.66 -0.03 -16.00
CA ALA A 18 4.29 -0.95 -16.94
C ALA A 18 3.45 -2.21 -17.21
N CYS A 19 2.49 -2.51 -16.33
CA CYS A 19 1.63 -3.69 -16.39
C CYS A 19 0.19 -3.31 -16.74
N LYS A 20 -0.52 -4.23 -17.34
CA LYS A 20 -1.96 -4.08 -17.59
C LYS A 20 -2.75 -4.47 -16.33
N PRO A 21 -3.93 -3.86 -16.06
CA PRO A 21 -4.71 -4.15 -14.86
C PRO A 21 -5.01 -5.64 -14.63
N TYR A 22 -5.24 -6.42 -15.70
CA TYR A 22 -5.47 -7.86 -15.56
C TYR A 22 -4.22 -8.64 -15.10
N GLU A 23 -3.00 -8.13 -15.39
CA GLU A 23 -1.75 -8.76 -14.95
C GLU A 23 -1.53 -8.58 -13.44
N TRP A 24 -2.11 -7.55 -12.83
CA TRP A 24 -1.99 -7.33 -11.38
C TRP A 24 -2.63 -8.46 -10.55
N LEU A 25 -3.69 -9.08 -11.08
CA LEU A 25 -4.34 -10.23 -10.44
C LEU A 25 -3.41 -11.45 -10.35
N GLU A 26 -2.42 -11.53 -11.24
CA GLU A 26 -1.41 -12.60 -11.24
C GLU A 26 -0.29 -12.37 -10.21
N PHE A 27 -0.28 -11.26 -9.50
CA PHE A 27 0.77 -10.94 -8.51
C PHE A 27 0.49 -11.61 -7.17
N SER A 28 -0.75 -11.65 -6.70
CA SER A 28 -1.15 -12.25 -5.42
C SER A 28 -0.74 -13.72 -5.26
N PRO A 29 -0.76 -14.57 -6.32
CA PRO A 29 -0.22 -15.92 -6.22
C PRO A 29 1.30 -16.02 -5.99
N MET A 30 2.06 -14.93 -6.22
CA MET A 30 3.51 -14.90 -6.03
C MET A 30 3.91 -14.51 -4.61
N GLY A 31 3.04 -13.79 -3.91
CA GLY A 31 3.25 -13.31 -2.55
C GLY A 31 2.21 -12.28 -2.16
N ARG A 32 2.24 -11.87 -0.91
CA ARG A 32 1.34 -10.82 -0.41
C ARG A 32 1.75 -9.46 -0.98
N CYS A 33 0.82 -8.81 -1.67
CA CYS A 33 1.07 -7.56 -2.36
C CYS A 33 0.89 -6.34 -1.45
N PHE A 34 1.89 -5.47 -1.45
CA PHE A 34 1.90 -4.20 -0.74
C PHE A 34 2.14 -3.05 -1.72
N VAL A 35 1.53 -1.92 -1.46
CA VAL A 35 1.79 -0.66 -2.17
C VAL A 35 2.23 0.38 -1.16
N PRO A 36 3.32 1.13 -1.41
CA PRO A 36 3.72 2.23 -0.53
C PRO A 36 2.60 3.26 -0.40
N GLU A 37 2.38 3.78 0.81
CA GLU A 37 1.31 4.76 1.06
C GLU A 37 1.45 6.00 0.16
N ALA A 38 2.69 6.48 -0.10
CA ALA A 38 2.93 7.60 -0.99
C ALA A 38 2.52 7.31 -2.45
N VAL A 39 2.70 6.06 -2.93
CA VAL A 39 2.23 5.62 -4.25
C VAL A 39 0.71 5.58 -4.30
N HIS A 40 0.09 5.07 -3.24
CA HIS A 40 -1.37 5.02 -3.12
C HIS A 40 -1.99 6.43 -3.18
N GLN A 41 -1.47 7.37 -2.38
CA GLN A 41 -1.94 8.76 -2.36
C GLN A 41 -1.80 9.43 -3.73
N GLU A 42 -0.70 9.15 -4.44
CA GLU A 42 -0.45 9.62 -5.79
C GLU A 42 -1.51 9.13 -6.78
N LEU A 43 -1.84 7.84 -6.72
CA LEU A 43 -2.85 7.22 -7.58
C LEU A 43 -4.26 7.67 -7.22
N GLU A 44 -4.61 7.84 -5.94
CA GLU A 44 -5.88 8.42 -5.52
C GLU A 44 -6.07 9.83 -6.09
N ALA A 45 -5.01 10.67 -6.03
CA ALA A 45 -5.05 12.00 -6.60
C ALA A 45 -5.33 11.97 -8.11
N TRP A 46 -4.70 11.06 -8.87
CA TRP A 46 -4.95 10.94 -10.31
C TRP A 46 -6.31 10.33 -10.64
N ALA A 47 -6.80 9.39 -9.85
CA ALA A 47 -8.12 8.82 -10.02
C ALA A 47 -9.24 9.88 -9.84
N GLY A 48 -9.04 10.83 -8.91
CA GLY A 48 -9.96 11.95 -8.67
C GLY A 48 -10.00 13.01 -9.78
N HIS A 49 -9.00 13.03 -10.67
CA HIS A 49 -9.00 13.97 -11.78
C HIS A 49 -10.01 13.54 -12.85
N ARG A 50 -10.83 14.49 -13.32
CA ARG A 50 -11.84 14.26 -14.39
C ARG A 50 -11.20 14.07 -15.78
N SER A 51 -9.88 14.10 -15.90
CA SER A 51 -9.17 13.88 -17.15
C SER A 51 -9.29 12.41 -17.60
N ASP A 52 -9.42 12.21 -18.91
CA ASP A 52 -9.47 10.86 -19.52
C ASP A 52 -8.07 10.42 -20.01
N THR A 53 -7.03 10.77 -19.25
CA THR A 53 -5.66 10.35 -19.55
C THR A 53 -5.44 8.87 -19.23
N ALA A 54 -4.41 8.27 -19.82
CA ALA A 54 -4.04 6.88 -19.55
C ALA A 54 -3.73 6.66 -18.07
N GLU A 55 -3.06 7.64 -17.44
CA GLU A 55 -2.73 7.62 -16.01
C GLU A 55 -3.98 7.59 -15.14
N SER A 56 -4.96 8.46 -15.43
CA SER A 56 -6.21 8.51 -14.67
C SER A 56 -7.04 7.23 -14.82
N LYS A 57 -6.99 6.57 -15.99
CA LYS A 57 -7.65 5.27 -16.21
C LYS A 57 -7.00 4.18 -15.36
N ILE A 58 -5.66 4.07 -15.42
CA ILE A 58 -4.88 3.12 -14.61
C ILE A 58 -5.12 3.37 -13.12
N ALA A 59 -5.11 4.63 -12.68
CA ALA A 59 -5.35 5.00 -11.30
C ALA A 59 -6.75 4.58 -10.81
N ARG A 60 -7.78 4.74 -11.62
CA ARG A 60 -9.14 4.27 -11.27
C ARG A 60 -9.22 2.74 -11.17
N GLU A 61 -8.58 2.01 -12.10
CA GLU A 61 -8.51 0.55 -12.02
C GLU A 61 -7.74 0.08 -10.78
N TYR A 62 -6.64 0.76 -10.44
CA TYR A 62 -5.90 0.50 -9.21
C TYR A 62 -6.77 0.73 -7.96
N CYS A 63 -7.50 1.85 -7.88
CA CYS A 63 -8.39 2.11 -6.74
C CYS A 63 -9.47 1.03 -6.61
N ARG A 64 -10.01 0.53 -7.73
CA ARG A 64 -10.94 -0.60 -7.72
C ARG A 64 -10.28 -1.88 -7.18
N LEU A 65 -9.06 -2.19 -7.64
CA LEU A 65 -8.30 -3.34 -7.13
C LEU A 65 -8.06 -3.26 -5.62
N MET A 66 -7.73 -2.08 -5.10
CA MET A 66 -7.52 -1.88 -3.65
C MET A 66 -8.80 -2.06 -2.83
N LEU A 67 -9.97 -1.85 -3.42
CA LEU A 67 -11.26 -2.05 -2.76
C LEU A 67 -11.71 -3.51 -2.76
N GLU A 68 -11.43 -4.23 -3.84
CA GLU A 68 -11.94 -5.58 -4.10
C GLU A 68 -10.88 -6.66 -3.80
N GLY A 69 -9.60 -6.32 -3.78
CA GLY A 69 -8.47 -7.24 -3.70
C GLY A 69 -7.81 -7.33 -2.32
N ASP A 70 -6.94 -8.33 -2.19
CA ASP A 70 -6.14 -8.60 -0.99
C ASP A 70 -4.78 -7.89 -1.05
N TRP A 71 -4.78 -6.60 -1.42
CA TRP A 71 -3.57 -5.77 -1.44
C TRP A 71 -3.54 -4.86 -0.23
N TYR A 72 -2.34 -4.58 0.28
CA TYR A 72 -2.11 -3.88 1.54
C TYR A 72 -1.31 -2.61 1.33
N LEU A 73 -1.43 -1.66 2.24
CA LEU A 73 -0.60 -0.46 2.25
C LEU A 73 0.65 -0.69 3.10
N ALA A 74 1.82 -0.41 2.53
CA ALA A 74 3.07 -0.34 3.27
C ALA A 74 3.29 1.10 3.73
N ARG A 75 3.28 1.31 5.04
CA ARG A 75 3.53 2.61 5.66
C ARG A 75 4.98 2.73 6.10
N SER A 76 5.52 3.94 5.99
CA SER A 76 6.80 4.28 6.58
C SER A 76 6.59 5.41 7.60
N PRO A 77 7.20 5.34 8.78
CA PRO A 77 7.23 6.47 9.71
C PRO A 77 8.14 7.60 9.21
N ILE A 78 9.00 7.32 8.23
CA ILE A 78 9.96 8.27 7.66
C ILE A 78 9.48 8.64 6.27
N HIS A 79 9.04 9.88 6.10
CA HIS A 79 8.70 10.44 4.79
C HIS A 79 9.89 11.20 4.21
N ALA A 80 9.91 11.36 2.89
CA ALA A 80 10.90 12.21 2.24
C ALA A 80 10.79 13.64 2.76
N ASP A 81 11.95 14.25 3.07
CA ASP A 81 12.00 15.63 3.53
C ASP A 81 11.45 16.57 2.45
N THR A 82 10.31 17.20 2.74
CA THR A 82 9.62 18.09 1.81
C THR A 82 10.33 19.42 1.63
N GLN A 83 11.26 19.78 2.53
CA GLN A 83 12.02 21.03 2.44
C GLN A 83 13.15 20.95 1.41
N ARG A 84 13.57 19.74 1.01
CA ARG A 84 14.59 19.58 -0.01
C ARG A 84 13.99 19.73 -1.41
N PRO A 85 14.69 20.38 -2.37
CA PRO A 85 14.21 20.59 -3.73
C PRO A 85 14.30 19.31 -4.58
N PHE A 86 13.68 18.24 -4.11
CA PHE A 86 13.57 17.02 -4.90
C PHE A 86 12.44 17.12 -5.93
N THR A 87 12.65 16.54 -7.10
CA THR A 87 11.56 16.32 -8.04
C THR A 87 10.50 15.38 -7.41
N ARG A 88 9.25 15.47 -7.84
CA ARG A 88 8.16 14.59 -7.40
C ARG A 88 8.56 13.10 -7.50
N ARG A 89 9.18 12.71 -8.63
CA ARG A 89 9.65 11.34 -8.86
C ARG A 89 10.74 10.92 -7.86
N ALA A 90 11.70 11.80 -7.56
CA ALA A 90 12.75 11.50 -6.59
C ALA A 90 12.19 11.33 -5.17
N ARG A 91 11.23 12.17 -4.76
CA ARG A 91 10.54 12.04 -3.46
C ARG A 91 9.81 10.69 -3.37
N LEU A 92 9.06 10.34 -4.40
CA LEU A 92 8.35 9.08 -4.43
C LEU A 92 9.30 7.87 -4.34
N ALA A 93 10.44 7.90 -5.03
CA ALA A 93 11.44 6.85 -4.92
C ALA A 93 12.03 6.72 -3.50
N ILE A 94 12.25 7.84 -2.79
CA ILE A 94 12.68 7.86 -1.40
C ILE A 94 11.60 7.25 -0.50
N ASP A 95 10.33 7.60 -0.68
CA ASP A 95 9.23 7.07 0.11
C ASP A 95 9.02 5.57 -0.13
N VAL A 96 9.17 5.10 -1.38
CA VAL A 96 9.15 3.66 -1.71
C VAL A 96 10.30 2.93 -1.03
N ARG A 97 11.53 3.48 -1.05
CA ARG A 97 12.68 2.90 -0.36
C ARG A 97 12.43 2.82 1.15
N ASN A 98 11.96 3.90 1.77
CA ASN A 98 11.69 3.95 3.21
C ASN A 98 10.57 2.97 3.61
N SER A 99 9.53 2.83 2.79
CA SER A 99 8.47 1.84 2.99
C SER A 99 9.01 0.40 2.90
N ALA A 100 9.91 0.13 1.94
CA ALA A 100 10.57 -1.17 1.80
C ALA A 100 11.43 -1.53 3.02
N GLU A 101 12.24 -0.58 3.47
CA GLU A 101 13.09 -0.73 4.66
C GLU A 101 12.25 -0.96 5.92
N SER A 102 11.21 -0.16 6.14
CA SER A 102 10.29 -0.28 7.26
C SER A 102 9.57 -1.64 7.25
N LEU A 103 9.10 -2.08 6.08
CA LEU A 103 8.42 -3.36 5.92
C LEU A 103 9.38 -4.53 6.21
N ALA A 104 10.61 -4.48 5.72
CA ALA A 104 11.62 -5.49 5.97
C ALA A 104 12.01 -5.57 7.46
N GLN A 105 12.18 -4.42 8.12
CA GLN A 105 12.51 -4.36 9.55
C GLN A 105 11.36 -4.86 10.43
N SER A 106 10.11 -4.54 10.08
CA SER A 106 8.93 -4.99 10.83
C SER A 106 8.59 -6.46 10.59
N SER A 107 9.10 -7.05 9.53
CA SER A 107 8.79 -8.41 9.09
C SER A 107 10.06 -9.23 8.83
N PRO A 108 10.90 -9.51 9.84
CA PRO A 108 12.23 -10.09 9.65
C PRO A 108 12.21 -11.56 9.14
N ARG A 109 11.06 -12.23 9.23
CA ARG A 109 10.90 -13.61 8.75
C ARG A 109 10.35 -13.70 7.33
N GLN A 110 9.89 -12.60 6.78
CA GLN A 110 9.35 -12.48 5.42
C GLN A 110 10.41 -11.88 4.50
N LEU A 111 10.43 -12.32 3.25
CA LEU A 111 11.27 -11.72 2.22
C LEU A 111 10.51 -10.60 1.52
N VAL A 112 10.98 -9.37 1.65
CA VAL A 112 10.43 -8.22 0.94
C VAL A 112 11.10 -8.11 -0.43
N VAL A 113 10.29 -8.16 -1.49
CA VAL A 113 10.74 -8.04 -2.89
C VAL A 113 10.12 -6.77 -3.48
N VAL A 114 10.94 -5.77 -3.74
CA VAL A 114 10.51 -4.53 -4.39
C VAL A 114 10.53 -4.72 -5.90
N VAL A 115 9.39 -4.48 -6.54
CA VAL A 115 9.26 -4.59 -8.00
C VAL A 115 9.29 -3.17 -8.59
N SER A 116 10.33 -2.86 -9.38
CA SER A 116 10.49 -1.53 -9.94
C SER A 116 11.34 -1.56 -11.22
N ASN A 117 11.11 -0.59 -12.13
CA ASN A 117 12.01 -0.30 -13.24
C ASN A 117 13.02 0.82 -12.94
N ASP A 118 12.97 1.42 -11.75
CA ASP A 118 13.92 2.45 -11.35
C ASP A 118 15.23 1.82 -10.87
N ARG A 119 16.25 1.87 -11.73
CA ARG A 119 17.57 1.30 -11.42
C ARG A 119 18.22 1.95 -10.21
N ALA A 120 18.03 3.26 -10.01
CA ALA A 120 18.61 3.97 -8.86
C ALA A 120 17.98 3.48 -7.56
N LEU A 121 16.64 3.31 -7.55
CA LEU A 121 15.93 2.72 -6.42
C LEU A 121 16.43 1.30 -6.13
N LEU A 122 16.53 0.44 -7.14
CA LEU A 122 17.03 -0.94 -6.96
C LEU A 122 18.45 -0.98 -6.40
N GLN A 123 19.33 -0.11 -6.84
CA GLN A 123 20.69 0.04 -6.30
C GLN A 123 20.68 0.51 -4.84
N GLN A 124 19.84 1.48 -4.50
CA GLN A 124 19.70 1.96 -3.11
C GLN A 124 19.18 0.86 -2.17
N LEU A 125 18.22 0.04 -2.61
CA LEU A 125 17.73 -1.10 -1.85
C LEU A 125 18.85 -2.12 -1.59
N HIS A 126 19.64 -2.43 -2.61
CA HIS A 126 20.78 -3.34 -2.45
C HIS A 126 21.84 -2.78 -1.48
N ALA A 127 22.04 -1.46 -1.45
CA ALA A 127 22.98 -0.81 -0.53
C ALA A 127 22.55 -0.88 0.95
N LEU A 128 21.26 -1.12 1.25
CA LEU A 128 20.77 -1.33 2.63
C LEU A 128 21.29 -2.62 3.27
N ARG A 129 21.73 -3.59 2.48
CA ARG A 129 22.29 -4.88 2.93
C ARG A 129 21.40 -5.62 3.95
N LEU A 130 20.09 -5.54 3.76
CA LEU A 130 19.14 -6.30 4.56
C LEU A 130 18.95 -7.68 3.93
N ASP A 131 19.14 -8.74 4.72
CA ASP A 131 19.06 -10.14 4.25
C ASP A 131 17.67 -10.50 3.72
N ASN A 132 16.64 -9.86 4.26
CA ASN A 132 15.25 -10.07 3.90
C ASN A 132 14.66 -8.98 2.98
N LEU A 133 15.53 -8.26 2.25
CA LEU A 133 15.10 -7.24 1.30
C LEU A 133 15.85 -7.38 -0.03
N THR A 134 15.12 -7.43 -1.12
CA THR A 134 15.70 -7.42 -2.47
C THR A 134 14.83 -6.66 -3.44
N GLY A 135 15.40 -6.29 -4.59
CA GLY A 135 14.68 -5.64 -5.67
C GLY A 135 14.77 -6.45 -6.97
N VAL A 136 13.70 -6.44 -7.75
CA VAL A 136 13.65 -7.08 -9.07
C VAL A 136 13.08 -6.12 -10.11
N PRO A 137 13.62 -6.14 -11.36
CA PRO A 137 13.04 -5.41 -12.47
C PRO A 137 11.64 -5.95 -12.82
N VAL A 138 10.77 -5.08 -13.32
CA VAL A 138 9.40 -5.45 -13.72
C VAL A 138 9.39 -6.59 -14.75
N SER A 139 10.30 -6.56 -15.73
CA SER A 139 10.41 -7.63 -16.74
C SER A 139 10.71 -9.00 -16.14
N THR A 140 11.62 -9.04 -15.15
CA THR A 140 11.95 -10.26 -14.39
C THR A 140 10.76 -10.74 -13.58
N PHE A 141 10.05 -9.80 -12.93
CA PHE A 141 8.86 -10.12 -12.15
C PHE A 141 7.71 -10.65 -13.02
N LEU A 142 7.45 -10.05 -14.18
CA LEU A 142 6.45 -10.55 -15.13
C LEU A 142 6.80 -11.94 -15.68
N THR A 143 8.08 -12.20 -15.91
CA THR A 143 8.52 -13.56 -16.27
C THR A 143 8.23 -14.54 -15.14
N TRP A 144 8.51 -14.16 -13.90
CA TRP A 144 8.19 -14.97 -12.73
C TRP A 144 6.68 -15.21 -12.58
N SER A 145 5.84 -14.18 -12.70
CA SER A 145 4.38 -14.32 -12.57
C SER A 145 3.79 -15.29 -13.61
N ARG A 146 4.32 -15.28 -14.85
CA ARG A 146 3.87 -16.15 -15.93
C ARG A 146 4.39 -17.58 -15.80
N THR A 147 5.69 -17.74 -15.44
CA THR A 147 6.33 -19.06 -15.39
C THR A 147 6.21 -19.75 -14.03
N LYS A 148 5.81 -19.00 -13.00
CA LYS A 148 5.81 -19.41 -11.59
C LYS A 148 7.20 -19.80 -11.07
N ARG A 149 8.28 -19.51 -11.81
CA ARG A 149 9.67 -19.77 -11.44
C ARG A 149 10.29 -18.53 -10.80
N GLN A 150 10.70 -18.66 -9.54
CA GLN A 150 11.36 -17.57 -8.81
C GLN A 150 12.66 -17.14 -9.49
N PRO A 151 12.94 -15.82 -9.58
CA PRO A 151 14.21 -15.31 -10.08
C PRO A 151 15.39 -15.78 -9.21
N PRO A 152 16.60 -15.95 -9.77
CA PRO A 152 17.77 -16.40 -9.03
C PRO A 152 18.09 -15.55 -7.78
N VAL A 153 17.91 -14.24 -7.86
CA VAL A 153 18.13 -13.32 -6.74
C VAL A 153 17.16 -13.60 -5.59
N VAL A 154 15.89 -13.87 -5.88
CA VAL A 154 14.89 -14.23 -4.86
C VAL A 154 15.23 -15.56 -4.21
N ILE A 155 15.59 -16.59 -5.01
CA ILE A 155 16.02 -17.91 -4.51
C ILE A 155 17.24 -17.77 -3.59
N GLN A 156 18.21 -16.92 -3.96
CA GLN A 156 19.41 -16.69 -3.16
C GLN A 156 19.06 -16.09 -1.79
N HIS A 157 18.21 -15.06 -1.74
CA HIS A 157 17.76 -14.45 -0.47
C HIS A 157 16.98 -15.46 0.40
N VAL A 158 16.06 -16.22 -0.19
CA VAL A 158 15.32 -17.28 0.53
C VAL A 158 16.29 -18.27 1.18
N ARG A 159 17.30 -18.75 0.45
CA ARG A 159 18.32 -19.67 0.97
C ARG A 159 19.16 -19.03 2.08
N SER A 160 19.57 -17.76 1.91
CA SER A 160 20.32 -17.02 2.94
C SER A 160 19.52 -16.92 4.23
N MET A 161 18.25 -16.52 4.16
CA MET A 161 17.37 -16.42 5.33
C MET A 161 17.17 -17.78 6.03
N GLN A 162 17.01 -18.87 5.26
CA GLN A 162 16.90 -20.21 5.81
C GLN A 162 18.19 -20.66 6.52
N SER A 163 19.37 -20.40 5.93
CA SER A 163 20.65 -20.75 6.54
C SER A 163 20.93 -19.99 7.83
N HIS A 164 20.61 -18.70 7.89
CA HIS A 164 20.71 -17.90 9.13
C HIS A 164 19.80 -18.44 10.23
N SER A 165 18.56 -18.81 9.89
CA SER A 165 17.64 -19.41 10.86
C SER A 165 18.14 -20.71 11.45
N LEU A 166 18.79 -21.56 10.64
CA LEU A 166 19.44 -22.82 11.12
C LEU A 166 20.62 -22.54 12.01
N GLN A 167 21.47 -21.55 11.70
CA GLN A 167 22.62 -21.19 12.53
C GLN A 167 22.20 -20.67 13.90
N VAL A 168 21.14 -19.86 13.99
CA VAL A 168 20.60 -19.38 15.26
C VAL A 168 20.08 -20.53 16.12
N LEU A 169 19.38 -21.49 15.52
CA LEU A 169 18.89 -22.68 16.23
C LEU A 169 20.05 -23.59 16.71
N SER A 170 21.10 -23.77 15.93
CA SER A 170 22.27 -24.58 16.31
C SER A 170 23.12 -23.88 17.38
N ALA A 171 23.28 -22.56 17.32
CA ALA A 171 24.00 -21.79 18.33
C ALA A 171 23.28 -21.74 19.68
N GLY A 172 21.93 -21.80 19.66
CA GLY A 172 21.10 -21.84 20.87
C GLY A 172 21.27 -23.13 21.68
N ASN A 173 21.68 -24.25 21.06
CA ASN A 173 21.84 -25.53 21.73
C ASN A 173 23.19 -25.68 22.50
N HIS A 174 24.16 -24.75 22.33
CA HIS A 174 25.47 -24.78 23.00
C HIS A 174 25.66 -23.73 24.10
N ARG A 175 24.64 -22.93 24.44
CA ARG A 175 24.74 -21.96 25.54
C ARG A 175 23.90 -22.37 26.73
N HIS A 176 24.45 -23.30 27.52
CA HIS A 176 24.14 -23.41 28.94
C HIS A 176 24.39 -22.05 29.61
N LEU A 177 23.32 -21.45 30.12
CA LEU A 177 23.26 -20.58 31.29
C LEU A 177 24.28 -19.43 31.40
N ARG A 178 23.94 -18.27 30.86
CA ARG A 178 24.15 -16.99 31.53
C ARG A 178 22.90 -16.16 31.44
N PRO A 179 22.30 -15.76 32.56
CA PRO A 179 21.22 -14.78 32.54
C PRO A 179 21.84 -13.40 32.30
N PHE A 180 21.80 -12.90 31.07
CA PHE A 180 22.12 -11.53 30.77
C PHE A 180 20.82 -10.73 30.67
N LEU A 181 20.60 -9.95 31.73
CA LEU A 181 20.04 -8.61 31.77
C LEU A 181 19.04 -8.27 30.66
N THR A 182 17.82 -8.17 31.11
CA THR A 182 16.70 -7.47 30.49
C THR A 182 17.15 -6.26 29.68
N SER A 183 17.30 -6.41 28.39
CA SER A 183 17.28 -5.29 27.46
C SER A 183 15.83 -4.88 27.32
N ASN A 184 15.50 -3.70 27.87
CA ASN A 184 14.25 -3.00 27.67
C ASN A 184 14.14 -2.53 26.20
N TYR A 185 13.90 -3.46 25.30
CA TYR A 185 13.29 -3.09 24.03
C TYR A 185 11.80 -2.89 24.29
N PRO A 186 11.23 -1.72 23.94
CA PRO A 186 9.77 -1.58 24.01
C PRO A 186 9.19 -2.71 23.16
N LYS A 187 8.35 -3.54 23.77
CA LYS A 187 7.49 -4.46 23.07
C LYS A 187 6.66 -3.62 22.11
N PHE A 188 7.14 -3.51 20.87
CA PHE A 188 6.26 -3.10 19.79
C PHE A 188 5.20 -4.20 19.71
N SER A 189 4.07 -3.92 20.33
CA SER A 189 2.83 -4.63 20.11
C SER A 189 2.70 -4.74 18.61
N SER A 190 2.67 -5.98 18.12
CA SER A 190 2.23 -6.29 16.77
C SER A 190 0.75 -5.91 16.68
N GLN A 191 0.49 -4.61 16.62
CA GLN A 191 -0.83 -4.16 16.19
C GLN A 191 -0.96 -4.65 14.75
N PRO A 192 -2.02 -5.39 14.44
CA PRO A 192 -2.33 -5.71 13.06
C PRO A 192 -2.31 -4.39 12.30
N VAL A 193 -1.55 -4.35 11.20
CA VAL A 193 -1.56 -3.22 10.27
C VAL A 193 -3.03 -2.96 9.96
N TYR A 194 -3.54 -1.88 10.53
CA TYR A 194 -4.95 -1.54 10.50
C TYR A 194 -5.36 -1.40 9.04
N GLN A 195 -6.21 -2.29 8.57
CA GLN A 195 -6.94 -2.09 7.33
C GLN A 195 -7.81 -0.85 7.54
N SER A 196 -7.29 0.30 7.15
CA SER A 196 -8.11 1.49 7.01
C SER A 196 -9.03 1.24 5.82
N THR A 197 -10.10 0.48 6.08
CA THR A 197 -11.18 0.34 5.12
C THR A 197 -11.81 1.71 4.99
N TRP A 198 -12.04 2.17 3.76
CA TRP A 198 -12.77 3.39 3.45
C TRP A 198 -14.10 3.49 4.21
N ARG A 199 -14.64 2.36 4.68
CA ARG A 199 -15.80 2.27 5.58
C ARG A 199 -15.68 3.17 6.81
N ASP A 200 -14.48 3.26 7.40
CA ASP A 200 -14.26 4.09 8.60
C ASP A 200 -14.27 5.60 8.29
N ARG A 201 -14.03 5.97 7.03
CA ARG A 201 -14.10 7.39 6.58
C ARG A 201 -15.50 7.77 6.10
N VAL A 202 -16.32 6.84 5.61
CA VAL A 202 -17.65 7.12 5.05
C VAL A 202 -18.74 6.97 6.11
N LEU A 203 -18.56 6.08 7.10
CA LEU A 203 -19.55 5.89 8.17
C LEU A 203 -19.97 7.18 8.91
N PRO A 204 -19.06 8.11 9.28
CA PRO A 204 -19.45 9.34 9.95
C PRO A 204 -20.20 10.33 9.05
N LEU A 205 -20.15 10.17 7.71
CA LEU A 205 -20.85 11.05 6.76
C LEU A 205 -22.26 10.56 6.40
N LEU A 206 -22.59 9.30 6.69
CA LEU A 206 -23.91 8.72 6.43
C LEU A 206 -25.07 9.53 7.03
N PRO A 207 -25.04 10.00 8.29
CA PRO A 207 -26.12 10.80 8.84
C PRO A 207 -26.29 12.15 8.14
N LEU A 208 -25.20 12.73 7.66
CA LEU A 208 -25.22 14.02 6.96
C LEU A 208 -25.86 13.90 5.58
N ILE A 209 -25.61 12.80 4.87
CA ILE A 209 -26.24 12.49 3.57
C ILE A 209 -27.74 12.24 3.74
N LEU A 210 -28.16 11.55 4.80
CA LEU A 210 -29.57 11.31 5.09
C LEU A 210 -30.33 12.60 5.43
N ILE A 211 -29.69 13.52 6.18
CA ILE A 211 -30.29 14.83 6.51
C ILE A 211 -30.46 15.69 5.25
N LEU A 212 -29.43 15.72 4.38
CA LEU A 212 -29.49 16.48 3.13
C LEU A 212 -30.54 15.94 2.16
N SER A 213 -30.67 14.60 2.04
CA SER A 213 -31.70 13.99 1.19
C SER A 213 -33.11 14.20 1.74
N GLY A 214 -33.27 14.20 3.06
CA GLY A 214 -34.55 14.53 3.71
C GLY A 214 -35.02 15.96 3.48
N LEU A 215 -34.10 16.93 3.52
CA LEU A 215 -34.38 18.34 3.25
C LEU A 215 -34.77 18.60 1.78
N THR A 216 -34.14 17.93 0.82
CA THR A 216 -34.48 18.07 -0.60
C THR A 216 -35.85 17.47 -0.92
N LEU A 217 -36.19 16.31 -0.35
CA LEU A 217 -37.51 15.71 -0.51
C LEU A 217 -38.61 16.55 0.16
N GLY A 218 -38.35 17.09 1.36
CA GLY A 218 -39.27 17.98 2.07
C GLY A 218 -39.58 19.26 1.25
N TRP A 219 -38.57 19.85 0.61
CA TRP A 219 -38.73 21.03 -0.25
C TRP A 219 -39.57 20.73 -1.49
N CYS A 220 -39.39 19.60 -2.15
CA CYS A 220 -40.19 19.20 -3.32
C CYS A 220 -41.68 18.98 -2.96
N PHE A 221 -42.00 18.54 -1.76
CA PHE A 221 -43.40 18.40 -1.32
C PHE A 221 -44.03 19.70 -0.83
N ALA A 222 -43.27 20.67 -0.37
CA ALA A 222 -43.76 21.93 0.14
C ALA A 222 -44.10 22.94 -1.00
N GLN A 223 -43.48 22.84 -2.16
CA GLN A 223 -43.68 23.76 -3.29
C GLN A 223 -45.15 23.86 -3.77
N PRO A 224 -45.89 22.77 -3.97
CA PRO A 224 -47.29 22.90 -4.43
C PRO A 224 -48.24 23.57 -3.39
N PHE A 225 -47.89 23.52 -2.10
CA PHE A 225 -48.70 24.15 -1.03
C PHE A 225 -48.49 25.66 -0.93
N ILE A 226 -47.28 26.16 -1.24
CA ILE A 226 -46.95 27.59 -1.20
C ILE A 226 -47.62 28.32 -2.35
N GLN A 227 -47.88 27.68 -3.49
CA GLN A 227 -48.54 28.28 -4.65
C GLN A 227 -50.07 28.41 -4.50
N GLN A 228 -50.67 27.81 -3.47
CA GLN A 228 -52.12 27.90 -3.23
C GLN A 228 -52.52 28.95 -2.19
N LEU A 229 -51.60 29.75 -1.66
CA LEU A 229 -51.94 30.88 -0.80
C LEU A 229 -52.48 32.01 -1.65
N PRO A 230 -53.77 32.43 -1.44
CA PRO A 230 -54.34 33.53 -2.18
C PRO A 230 -53.58 34.81 -1.82
N SER A 231 -53.15 35.55 -2.86
CA SER A 231 -52.62 36.90 -2.74
C SER A 231 -53.70 37.84 -2.25
N THR A 232 -53.71 38.06 -0.93
CA THR A 232 -54.53 39.14 -0.35
C THR A 232 -53.74 40.42 -0.52
N SER A 233 -53.95 41.08 -1.64
CA SER A 233 -53.58 42.49 -1.78
C SER A 233 -54.64 43.24 -2.58
N GLU A 234 -54.98 44.35 -2.02
CA GLU A 234 -55.74 45.47 -2.61
C GLU A 234 -57.25 45.41 -2.54
N GLN A 235 -57.78 46.01 -1.46
CA GLN A 235 -58.81 46.98 -1.46
C GLN A 235 -58.57 47.96 -0.32
N ASN A 236 -57.97 49.11 -0.65
CA ASN A 236 -58.42 50.42 -0.02
C ASN A 236 -57.99 51.58 -0.93
N GLN A 237 -58.98 52.28 -1.27
CA GLN A 237 -59.03 53.60 -1.93
C GLN A 237 -58.12 54.61 -1.24
#